data_daff0fa3e88f6351110e8734896d6399
#
_entry.id   daff0fa3e88f6351110e8734896d6399
#
_cell.length_a   1.000
_cell.length_b   1.000
_cell.length_c   1.000
_cell.angle_alpha   90.00
_cell.angle_beta   90.00
_cell.angle_gamma   90.00
#
_symmetry.space_group_name_H-M   'P 1'
#
loop_
_entity.id
_entity.type
_entity.pdbx_description
1 polymer ?
#
loop_
_entity_poly.entity_id
_entity_poly.type
_entity_poly.pdbx_seq_one_letter_code
_entity_poly.pdbx_strand_id
1 'polypeptide(L)'
;MNIADKILQNQDRDGMLRRSLERIIQLYTDKSHFVYELLQNAEDAGATGIRFVQYSDRLEVMHDGKSFTTENLQGLCDIGQSDKVNDLNQIGEFGVGFKSVFGICETVRLYSSPRKKELAENCHPFAVEIKDFTKPVDIPAVDVPAGYTTLFVFPYSVGFQFSGFKNLAALNEAITKRLKNLGVTTLLFMRHLELIEYEIKIPGKEASGEYLLDAEPINDHCTRVSAIESEDDKTDESLSFIKFSMPIDSRVSTRTIDVAFTVATDKEGKTTFQKAKNPYISVYFPTETES
;
A
#
# COMPACT_ATOMS: atom_id res chain seq x y z
N MET A 1 -15.89 -12.73 -25.37
CA MET A 1 -16.24 -11.40 -24.83
C MET A 1 -15.05 -11.02 -23.97
N ASN A 2 -14.32 -9.96 -24.32
CA ASN A 2 -13.14 -9.57 -23.56
C ASN A 2 -13.54 -8.98 -22.19
N ILE A 3 -12.60 -8.83 -21.28
CA ILE A 3 -12.84 -8.34 -19.91
C ILE A 3 -13.45 -6.94 -19.94
N ALA A 4 -12.94 -6.08 -20.85
CA ALA A 4 -13.42 -4.71 -21.02
C ALA A 4 -14.91 -4.65 -21.35
N ASP A 5 -15.41 -5.52 -22.25
CA ASP A 5 -16.81 -5.53 -22.65
C ASP A 5 -17.77 -5.88 -21.50
N LYS A 6 -17.36 -6.76 -20.57
CA LYS A 6 -18.18 -7.11 -19.39
C LYS A 6 -18.32 -5.92 -18.41
N ILE A 7 -17.28 -5.11 -18.26
CA ILE A 7 -17.27 -3.99 -17.32
C ILE A 7 -18.03 -2.78 -17.90
N LEU A 8 -17.97 -2.59 -19.23
CA LEU A 8 -18.61 -1.47 -19.92
C LEU A 8 -20.14 -1.54 -19.98
N GLN A 9 -20.78 -2.68 -19.70
CA GLN A 9 -22.24 -2.83 -19.70
C GLN A 9 -22.98 -2.06 -18.58
N ASN A 10 -22.25 -1.43 -17.64
CA ASN A 10 -22.84 -0.69 -16.51
C ASN A 10 -22.76 0.84 -16.64
N GLN A 11 -22.70 1.39 -17.86
CA GLN A 11 -22.32 2.80 -18.13
C GLN A 11 -23.31 3.92 -17.72
N ASP A 12 -24.51 3.64 -17.25
CA ASP A 12 -25.49 4.69 -16.87
C ASP A 12 -25.17 5.40 -15.52
N ARG A 13 -24.00 5.05 -14.93
CA ARG A 13 -23.55 5.57 -13.61
C ARG A 13 -22.45 6.64 -13.66
N ASP A 14 -21.94 7.01 -14.82
CA ASP A 14 -20.71 7.83 -14.96
C ASP A 14 -20.75 9.18 -14.22
N GLY A 15 -21.86 9.87 -14.23
CA GLY A 15 -21.98 11.17 -13.56
C GLY A 15 -22.05 11.11 -12.02
N MET A 16 -22.67 10.05 -11.47
CA MET A 16 -22.70 9.80 -10.03
C MET A 16 -21.31 9.34 -9.53
N LEU A 17 -20.68 8.45 -10.28
CA LEU A 17 -19.36 7.91 -10.04
C LEU A 17 -18.30 9.01 -9.98
N ARG A 18 -18.30 9.93 -10.95
CA ARG A 18 -17.38 11.06 -11.00
C ARG A 18 -17.51 11.97 -9.78
N ARG A 19 -18.72 12.33 -9.38
CA ARG A 19 -18.98 13.16 -8.19
C ARG A 19 -18.57 12.48 -6.88
N SER A 20 -18.73 11.17 -6.80
CA SER A 20 -18.29 10.39 -5.64
C SER A 20 -16.77 10.35 -5.54
N LEU A 21 -16.06 10.18 -6.67
CA LEU A 21 -14.60 10.26 -6.74
C LEU A 21 -14.05 11.64 -6.36
N GLU A 22 -14.68 12.72 -6.86
CA GLU A 22 -14.33 14.08 -6.46
C GLU A 22 -14.34 14.24 -4.93
N ARG A 23 -15.42 13.75 -4.30
CA ARG A 23 -15.55 13.80 -2.83
C ARG A 23 -14.48 12.98 -2.14
N ILE A 24 -14.17 11.77 -2.62
CA ILE A 24 -13.14 10.90 -2.05
C ILE A 24 -11.77 11.56 -2.11
N ILE A 25 -11.38 12.07 -3.29
CA ILE A 25 -10.09 12.75 -3.46
C ILE A 25 -10.01 14.04 -2.61
N GLN A 26 -11.14 14.73 -2.41
CA GLN A 26 -11.22 15.91 -1.57
C GLN A 26 -11.21 15.61 -0.06
N LEU A 27 -11.65 14.40 0.36
CA LEU A 27 -11.62 14.00 1.76
C LEU A 27 -10.19 13.87 2.30
N TYR A 28 -9.24 13.50 1.46
CA TYR A 28 -7.84 13.42 1.87
C TYR A 28 -7.20 14.81 1.89
N THR A 29 -7.01 15.37 3.07
CA THR A 29 -6.27 16.63 3.28
C THR A 29 -4.81 16.47 2.87
N ASP A 30 -4.22 15.33 3.17
CA ASP A 30 -2.88 14.92 2.69
C ASP A 30 -3.00 14.23 1.33
N LYS A 31 -2.53 14.90 0.29
CA LYS A 31 -2.58 14.41 -1.09
C LYS A 31 -1.61 13.26 -1.38
N SER A 32 -0.71 12.94 -0.46
CA SER A 32 0.18 11.77 -0.53
C SER A 32 -0.34 10.55 0.24
N HIS A 33 -1.55 10.63 0.80
CA HIS A 33 -2.18 9.53 1.55
C HIS A 33 -2.34 8.25 0.72
N PHE A 34 -2.44 8.36 -0.61
CA PHE A 34 -2.52 7.20 -1.50
C PHE A 34 -1.39 6.18 -1.31
N VAL A 35 -0.22 6.60 -0.79
CA VAL A 35 0.88 5.69 -0.48
C VAL A 35 0.45 4.67 0.57
N TYR A 36 -0.26 5.10 1.62
CA TYR A 36 -0.79 4.19 2.64
C TYR A 36 -1.86 3.24 2.09
N GLU A 37 -2.69 3.72 1.16
CA GLU A 37 -3.67 2.87 0.48
C GLU A 37 -2.99 1.78 -0.39
N LEU A 38 -1.85 2.10 -1.02
CA LEU A 38 -1.06 1.11 -1.76
C LEU A 38 -0.40 0.09 -0.81
N LEU A 39 0.09 0.54 0.35
CA LEU A 39 0.60 -0.36 1.40
C LEU A 39 -0.50 -1.30 1.90
N GLN A 40 -1.72 -0.79 2.16
CA GLN A 40 -2.85 -1.62 2.56
C GLN A 40 -3.22 -2.65 1.50
N ASN A 41 -3.25 -2.27 0.22
CA ASN A 41 -3.56 -3.20 -0.85
C ASN A 41 -2.50 -4.31 -0.98
N ALA A 42 -1.22 -3.99 -0.78
CA ALA A 42 -0.15 -4.99 -0.76
C ALA A 42 -0.28 -5.93 0.46
N GLU A 43 -0.57 -5.39 1.64
CA GLU A 43 -0.86 -6.15 2.87
C GLU A 43 -2.05 -7.11 2.66
N ASP A 44 -3.17 -6.63 2.11
CA ASP A 44 -4.36 -7.43 1.80
C ASP A 44 -4.07 -8.52 0.74
N ALA A 45 -3.13 -8.27 -0.16
CA ALA A 45 -2.64 -9.27 -1.11
C ALA A 45 -1.69 -10.30 -0.47
N GLY A 46 -1.35 -10.16 0.81
CA GLY A 46 -0.40 -10.99 1.52
C GLY A 46 1.04 -10.83 1.00
N ALA A 47 1.39 -9.62 0.59
CA ALA A 47 2.76 -9.28 0.17
C ALA A 47 3.69 -9.26 1.38
N THR A 48 4.93 -9.74 1.19
CA THR A 48 6.00 -9.59 2.18
C THR A 48 6.84 -8.36 1.91
N GLY A 49 6.89 -7.91 0.65
CA GLY A 49 7.62 -6.72 0.24
C GLY A 49 6.85 -5.87 -0.79
N ILE A 50 7.04 -4.56 -0.67
CA ILE A 50 6.57 -3.57 -1.64
C ILE A 50 7.70 -2.61 -1.97
N ARG A 51 7.81 -2.22 -3.25
CA ARG A 51 8.82 -1.30 -3.74
C ARG A 51 8.19 -0.15 -4.50
N PHE A 52 8.62 1.06 -4.19
CA PHE A 52 8.25 2.31 -4.86
C PHE A 52 9.46 2.81 -5.66
N VAL A 53 9.27 3.10 -6.94
CA VAL A 53 10.31 3.73 -7.78
C VAL A 53 9.74 5.02 -8.34
N GLN A 54 10.27 6.13 -7.86
CA GLN A 54 9.82 7.47 -8.25
C GLN A 54 10.70 8.02 -9.37
N TYR A 55 10.09 8.32 -10.51
CA TYR A 55 10.68 9.08 -11.60
C TYR A 55 10.11 10.51 -11.62
N SER A 56 10.69 11.39 -12.46
CA SER A 56 10.19 12.77 -12.61
C SER A 56 8.79 12.85 -13.22
N ASP A 57 8.37 11.83 -13.96
CA ASP A 57 7.13 11.78 -14.77
C ASP A 57 6.15 10.70 -14.35
N ARG A 58 6.53 9.80 -13.42
CA ARG A 58 5.68 8.69 -12.97
C ARG A 58 6.15 8.11 -11.65
N LEU A 59 5.26 7.37 -11.00
CA LEU A 59 5.57 6.45 -9.91
C LEU A 59 5.32 5.02 -10.38
N GLU A 60 6.25 4.13 -10.12
CA GLU A 60 6.10 2.68 -10.26
C GLU A 60 6.02 2.05 -8.88
N VAL A 61 5.05 1.14 -8.68
CA VAL A 61 4.86 0.45 -7.40
C VAL A 61 4.66 -1.03 -7.68
N MET A 62 5.44 -1.86 -7.03
CA MET A 62 5.40 -3.30 -7.22
C MET A 62 5.39 -4.03 -5.89
N HIS A 63 4.69 -5.16 -5.82
CA HIS A 63 4.66 -6.01 -4.64
C HIS A 63 4.68 -7.49 -5.03
N ASP A 64 5.09 -8.33 -4.07
CA ASP A 64 5.26 -9.77 -4.22
C ASP A 64 4.05 -10.59 -3.73
N GLY A 65 2.94 -9.95 -3.36
CA GLY A 65 1.73 -10.61 -2.89
C GLY A 65 1.04 -11.48 -3.95
N LYS A 66 -0.19 -11.88 -3.69
CA LYS A 66 -1.02 -12.58 -4.67
C LYS A 66 -1.22 -11.72 -5.92
N SER A 67 -1.14 -12.35 -7.08
CA SER A 67 -1.38 -11.69 -8.35
C SER A 67 -2.82 -11.25 -8.49
N PHE A 68 -3.05 -10.17 -9.21
CA PHE A 68 -4.40 -9.71 -9.52
C PHE A 68 -5.14 -10.71 -10.39
N THR A 69 -6.41 -10.97 -10.03
CA THR A 69 -7.37 -11.71 -10.85
C THR A 69 -8.28 -10.75 -11.62
N THR A 70 -9.11 -11.30 -12.51
CA THR A 70 -10.14 -10.52 -13.21
C THR A 70 -11.13 -9.88 -12.24
N GLU A 71 -11.50 -10.61 -11.19
CA GLU A 71 -12.42 -10.15 -10.14
C GLU A 71 -11.79 -8.99 -9.35
N ASN A 72 -10.52 -9.08 -9.01
CA ASN A 72 -9.80 -7.97 -8.35
C ASN A 72 -9.74 -6.73 -9.25
N LEU A 73 -9.48 -6.89 -10.56
CA LEU A 73 -9.52 -5.78 -11.51
C LEU A 73 -10.92 -5.16 -11.59
N GLN A 74 -11.97 -5.98 -11.57
CA GLN A 74 -13.33 -5.49 -11.52
C GLN A 74 -13.57 -4.67 -10.26
N GLY A 75 -13.16 -5.15 -9.08
CA GLY A 75 -13.23 -4.41 -7.82
C GLY A 75 -12.46 -3.07 -7.85
N LEU A 76 -11.30 -3.02 -8.54
CA LEU A 76 -10.59 -1.76 -8.77
C LEU A 76 -11.35 -0.78 -9.66
N CYS A 77 -12.11 -1.26 -10.64
CA CYS A 77 -12.89 -0.44 -11.57
C CYS A 77 -14.24 -0.01 -11.00
N ASP A 78 -14.82 -0.82 -10.10
CA ASP A 78 -16.11 -0.51 -9.47
C ASP A 78 -15.94 0.55 -8.35
N ILE A 79 -17.04 1.25 -8.06
CA ILE A 79 -17.12 2.17 -6.92
C ILE A 79 -18.19 1.66 -5.97
N GLY A 80 -17.78 1.38 -4.72
CA GLY A 80 -18.71 0.97 -3.66
C GLY A 80 -19.19 -0.48 -3.72
N GLN A 81 -18.58 -1.32 -4.55
CA GLN A 81 -18.71 -2.77 -4.50
C GLN A 81 -17.31 -3.36 -4.36
N SER A 82 -16.79 -3.42 -3.13
CA SER A 82 -15.62 -4.24 -2.88
C SER A 82 -16.13 -5.62 -2.43
N ASP A 83 -15.60 -6.69 -3.01
CA ASP A 83 -15.79 -8.07 -2.52
C ASP A 83 -15.30 -8.24 -1.07
N LYS A 84 -14.59 -7.22 -0.56
CA LYS A 84 -14.05 -7.12 0.81
C LYS A 84 -15.11 -6.98 1.90
N VAL A 85 -16.38 -6.65 1.57
CA VAL A 85 -17.46 -6.43 2.56
C VAL A 85 -17.71 -7.66 3.45
N ASN A 86 -17.37 -8.86 2.98
CA ASN A 86 -17.61 -10.11 3.71
C ASN A 86 -16.33 -10.68 4.37
N ASP A 87 -15.13 -10.13 4.10
CA ASP A 87 -13.90 -10.58 4.73
C ASP A 87 -13.45 -9.59 5.80
N LEU A 88 -13.86 -9.85 7.03
CA LEU A 88 -13.54 -9.03 8.21
C LEU A 88 -12.03 -8.96 8.54
N ASN A 89 -11.19 -9.67 7.79
CA ASN A 89 -9.73 -9.63 7.94
C ASN A 89 -9.05 -8.67 6.98
N GLN A 90 -9.78 -8.08 6.01
CA GLN A 90 -9.24 -7.13 5.05
C GLN A 90 -9.44 -5.68 5.51
N ILE A 91 -8.44 -4.84 5.25
CA ILE A 91 -8.34 -3.48 5.76
C ILE A 91 -9.22 -2.49 4.97
N GLY A 92 -9.44 -2.73 3.69
CA GLY A 92 -10.14 -1.83 2.78
C GLY A 92 -11.66 -2.00 2.77
N GLU A 93 -12.37 -1.40 3.74
CA GLU A 93 -13.82 -1.60 3.92
C GLU A 93 -14.70 -0.99 2.81
N PHE A 94 -14.18 -0.06 1.99
CA PHE A 94 -15.00 0.73 1.07
C PHE A 94 -14.62 0.66 -0.42
N GLY A 95 -13.55 -0.04 -0.81
CA GLY A 95 -13.10 -0.11 -2.22
C GLY A 95 -12.73 1.25 -2.85
N VAL A 96 -12.69 2.29 -2.04
CA VAL A 96 -12.49 3.68 -2.48
C VAL A 96 -11.05 4.16 -2.28
N GLY A 97 -10.29 3.50 -1.42
CA GLY A 97 -8.94 3.93 -1.04
C GLY A 97 -7.98 3.99 -2.23
N PHE A 98 -7.97 2.94 -3.07
CA PHE A 98 -7.16 2.92 -4.29
C PHE A 98 -7.46 4.12 -5.21
N LYS A 99 -8.70 4.61 -5.23
CA LYS A 99 -9.08 5.74 -6.10
C LYS A 99 -8.36 7.05 -5.74
N SER A 100 -7.75 7.15 -4.57
CA SER A 100 -6.92 8.31 -4.18
C SER A 100 -5.70 8.50 -5.11
N VAL A 101 -5.22 7.45 -5.80
CA VAL A 101 -4.15 7.55 -6.81
C VAL A 101 -4.51 8.48 -7.98
N PHE A 102 -5.80 8.64 -8.26
CA PHE A 102 -6.26 9.57 -9.29
C PHE A 102 -6.12 11.05 -8.88
N GLY A 103 -5.63 11.34 -7.70
CA GLY A 103 -5.13 12.67 -7.33
C GLY A 103 -3.78 13.03 -7.94
N ILE A 104 -3.02 12.03 -8.45
CA ILE A 104 -1.68 12.21 -9.05
C ILE A 104 -1.61 11.84 -10.53
N CYS A 105 -2.58 11.09 -11.06
CA CYS A 105 -2.60 10.61 -12.44
C CYS A 105 -4.03 10.53 -12.98
N GLU A 106 -4.20 10.64 -14.30
CA GLU A 106 -5.50 10.43 -14.98
C GLU A 106 -5.70 8.98 -15.40
N THR A 107 -4.62 8.22 -15.52
CA THR A 107 -4.64 6.81 -15.91
C THR A 107 -3.74 5.99 -15.00
N VAL A 108 -4.11 4.73 -14.81
CA VAL A 108 -3.30 3.75 -14.06
C VAL A 108 -3.01 2.57 -14.96
N ARG A 109 -1.75 2.16 -15.07
CA ARG A 109 -1.40 0.90 -15.74
C ARG A 109 -1.15 -0.15 -14.69
N LEU A 110 -1.72 -1.33 -14.91
CA LEU A 110 -1.58 -2.51 -14.05
C LEU A 110 -1.10 -3.69 -14.87
N TYR A 111 -0.03 -4.29 -14.40
CA TYR A 111 0.56 -5.49 -14.96
C TYR A 111 0.53 -6.58 -13.88
N SER A 112 -0.10 -7.71 -14.20
CA SER A 112 -0.17 -8.88 -13.34
C SER A 112 0.64 -10.02 -13.95
N SER A 113 1.57 -10.57 -13.17
CA SER A 113 2.48 -11.66 -13.57
C SER A 113 2.40 -12.80 -12.55
N PRO A 114 1.43 -13.72 -12.71
CA PRO A 114 1.20 -14.79 -11.76
C PRO A 114 2.39 -15.73 -11.62
N ARG A 115 2.63 -16.21 -10.40
CA ARG A 115 3.57 -17.30 -10.13
C ARG A 115 3.06 -18.61 -10.73
N LYS A 116 3.96 -19.57 -10.97
CA LYS A 116 3.60 -20.88 -11.57
C LYS A 116 2.46 -21.60 -10.84
N LYS A 117 2.39 -21.51 -9.51
CA LYS A 117 1.31 -22.13 -8.73
C LYS A 117 -0.03 -21.42 -8.94
N GLU A 118 -0.02 -20.10 -9.10
CA GLU A 118 -1.22 -19.29 -9.31
C GLU A 118 -1.78 -19.50 -10.72
N LEU A 119 -0.93 -19.78 -11.71
CA LEU A 119 -1.36 -20.21 -13.05
C LEU A 119 -2.16 -21.51 -13.00
N ALA A 120 -1.80 -22.44 -12.11
CA ALA A 120 -2.56 -23.67 -11.90
C ALA A 120 -3.94 -23.41 -11.24
N GLU A 121 -4.13 -22.27 -10.59
CA GLU A 121 -5.39 -21.81 -9.98
C GLU A 121 -6.21 -20.91 -10.92
N ASN A 122 -5.94 -20.96 -12.24
CA ASN A 122 -6.58 -20.13 -13.29
C ASN A 122 -6.31 -18.61 -13.19
N CYS A 123 -5.28 -18.19 -12.49
CA CYS A 123 -4.83 -16.82 -12.56
C CYS A 123 -3.96 -16.63 -13.81
N HIS A 124 -4.32 -15.71 -14.69
CA HIS A 124 -3.61 -15.47 -15.94
C HIS A 124 -2.92 -14.12 -15.94
N PRO A 125 -1.74 -14.00 -16.61
CA PRO A 125 -1.10 -12.69 -16.76
C PRO A 125 -1.98 -11.77 -17.59
N PHE A 126 -2.01 -10.49 -17.22
CA PHE A 126 -2.68 -9.47 -18.00
C PHE A 126 -2.01 -8.11 -17.83
N ALA A 127 -2.30 -7.21 -18.77
CA ALA A 127 -1.85 -5.82 -18.74
C ALA A 127 -3.01 -4.91 -19.17
N VAL A 128 -3.35 -3.94 -18.34
CA VAL A 128 -4.45 -3.01 -18.61
C VAL A 128 -4.07 -1.57 -18.23
N GLU A 129 -4.66 -0.61 -18.95
CA GLU A 129 -4.69 0.79 -18.57
C GLU A 129 -6.11 1.15 -18.14
N ILE A 130 -6.29 1.62 -16.91
CA ILE A 130 -7.57 2.09 -16.40
C ILE A 130 -7.71 3.56 -16.74
N LYS A 131 -8.67 3.89 -17.59
CA LYS A 131 -9.03 5.25 -18.02
C LYS A 131 -10.32 5.70 -17.35
N ASP A 132 -10.49 7.00 -17.20
CA ASP A 132 -11.71 7.58 -16.62
C ASP A 132 -12.12 6.88 -15.30
N PHE A 133 -11.11 6.46 -14.50
CA PHE A 133 -11.25 5.83 -13.18
C PHE A 133 -11.85 4.42 -13.16
N THR A 134 -12.52 3.99 -14.24
CA THR A 134 -13.35 2.77 -14.25
C THR A 134 -13.25 1.96 -15.53
N LYS A 135 -12.57 2.47 -16.57
CA LYS A 135 -12.56 1.86 -17.91
C LYS A 135 -11.21 1.18 -18.18
N PRO A 136 -11.08 -0.13 -17.94
CA PRO A 136 -9.87 -0.85 -18.30
C PRO A 136 -9.82 -1.06 -19.82
N VAL A 137 -8.62 -0.88 -20.38
CA VAL A 137 -8.30 -1.15 -21.78
C VAL A 137 -7.05 -2.01 -21.80
N ASP A 138 -7.07 -3.09 -22.57
CA ASP A 138 -5.90 -3.95 -22.72
C ASP A 138 -4.74 -3.18 -23.34
N ILE A 139 -3.55 -3.35 -22.80
CA ILE A 139 -2.30 -2.74 -23.28
C ILE A 139 -1.25 -3.83 -23.49
N PRO A 140 -0.18 -3.54 -24.26
CA PRO A 140 0.94 -4.47 -24.37
C PRO A 140 1.52 -4.83 -23.01
N ALA A 141 1.78 -6.13 -22.79
CA ALA A 141 2.44 -6.59 -21.59
C ALA A 141 3.88 -6.10 -21.52
N VAL A 142 4.35 -5.85 -20.31
CA VAL A 142 5.77 -5.63 -20.00
C VAL A 142 6.19 -6.66 -18.95
N ASP A 143 7.48 -6.91 -18.88
CA ASP A 143 8.02 -7.80 -17.85
C ASP A 143 7.91 -7.13 -16.49
N VAL A 144 7.19 -7.78 -15.57
CA VAL A 144 7.21 -7.42 -14.16
C VAL A 144 8.57 -7.86 -13.60
N PRO A 145 9.28 -7.01 -12.86
CA PRO A 145 10.59 -7.35 -12.31
C PRO A 145 10.56 -8.64 -11.50
N ALA A 146 11.66 -9.40 -11.58
CA ALA A 146 11.77 -10.69 -10.90
C ALA A 146 11.53 -10.56 -9.39
N GLY A 147 10.76 -11.49 -8.82
CA GLY A 147 10.35 -11.46 -7.42
C GLY A 147 8.98 -10.84 -7.18
N TYR A 148 8.50 -9.96 -8.07
CA TYR A 148 7.19 -9.32 -7.94
C TYR A 148 6.13 -10.02 -8.80
N THR A 149 4.88 -9.89 -8.39
CA THR A 149 3.71 -10.44 -9.09
C THR A 149 2.84 -9.34 -9.70
N THR A 150 2.98 -8.14 -9.20
CA THR A 150 2.16 -6.98 -9.57
C THR A 150 3.04 -5.76 -9.77
N LEU A 151 2.78 -5.02 -10.84
CA LEU A 151 3.37 -3.71 -11.10
C LEU A 151 2.26 -2.72 -11.44
N PHE A 152 2.17 -1.65 -10.67
CA PHE A 152 1.40 -0.45 -11.00
C PHE A 152 2.33 0.62 -11.58
N VAL A 153 1.85 1.32 -12.61
CA VAL A 153 2.49 2.53 -13.12
C VAL A 153 1.48 3.67 -13.09
N PHE A 154 1.85 4.75 -12.43
CA PHE A 154 1.06 5.97 -12.28
C PHE A 154 1.74 7.11 -13.05
N PRO A 155 1.43 7.33 -14.35
CA PRO A 155 1.95 8.47 -15.11
C PRO A 155 1.42 9.77 -14.52
N TYR A 156 2.30 10.66 -14.08
CA TYR A 156 1.87 11.88 -13.42
C TYR A 156 1.08 12.81 -14.35
N SER A 157 -0.02 13.33 -13.85
CA SER A 157 -0.81 14.36 -14.49
C SER A 157 -1.09 15.48 -13.49
N VAL A 158 -0.94 16.72 -13.94
CA VAL A 158 -1.23 17.91 -13.14
C VAL A 158 -2.11 18.88 -13.92
N GLY A 159 -2.86 19.71 -13.21
CA GLY A 159 -3.73 20.70 -13.84
C GLY A 159 -5.06 20.16 -14.38
N PHE A 160 -5.38 18.89 -14.16
CA PHE A 160 -6.71 18.34 -14.44
C PHE A 160 -7.63 18.50 -13.21
N GLN A 161 -8.94 18.30 -13.40
CA GLN A 161 -9.98 18.61 -12.41
C GLN A 161 -9.76 17.97 -11.03
N PHE A 162 -9.17 16.78 -10.98
CA PHE A 162 -8.95 16.03 -9.73
C PHE A 162 -7.52 16.11 -9.20
N SER A 163 -6.63 16.81 -9.91
CA SER A 163 -5.24 16.94 -9.47
C SER A 163 -5.16 17.63 -8.10
N GLY A 164 -4.50 16.94 -7.17
CA GLY A 164 -4.19 17.50 -5.87
C GLY A 164 -3.03 18.49 -5.88
N PHE A 165 -2.35 18.67 -7.02
CA PHE A 165 -1.09 19.40 -7.12
C PHE A 165 -1.11 20.45 -8.23
N LYS A 166 -0.47 21.59 -7.97
CA LYS A 166 -0.40 22.71 -8.92
C LYS A 166 0.57 22.47 -10.07
N ASN A 167 1.61 21.67 -9.85
CA ASN A 167 2.64 21.36 -10.86
C ASN A 167 3.40 20.09 -10.48
N LEU A 168 4.17 19.56 -11.43
CA LEU A 168 4.96 18.33 -11.25
C LEU A 168 6.02 18.46 -10.16
N ALA A 169 6.60 19.63 -9.96
CA ALA A 169 7.61 19.82 -8.92
C ALA A 169 7.02 19.61 -7.52
N ALA A 170 5.85 20.22 -7.25
CA ALA A 170 5.15 20.05 -5.98
C ALA A 170 4.67 18.61 -5.76
N LEU A 171 4.21 17.94 -6.83
CA LEU A 171 3.81 16.53 -6.77
C LEU A 171 5.02 15.65 -6.45
N ASN A 172 6.12 15.81 -7.17
CA ASN A 172 7.35 15.06 -6.94
C ASN A 172 7.88 15.26 -5.52
N GLU A 173 7.91 16.50 -5.03
CA GLU A 173 8.36 16.82 -3.67
C GLU A 173 7.49 16.16 -2.60
N ALA A 174 6.17 16.17 -2.77
CA ALA A 174 5.24 15.55 -1.83
C ALA A 174 5.42 14.02 -1.78
N ILE A 175 5.59 13.35 -2.93
CA ILE A 175 5.84 11.91 -2.98
C ILE A 175 7.19 11.58 -2.35
N THR A 176 8.27 12.28 -2.75
CA THR A 176 9.60 12.10 -2.16
C THR A 176 9.56 12.25 -0.65
N LYS A 177 8.93 13.33 -0.16
CA LYS A 177 8.78 13.57 1.27
C LYS A 177 7.99 12.45 1.96
N ARG A 178 6.91 11.95 1.33
CA ARG A 178 6.12 10.86 1.91
C ARG A 178 6.93 9.58 2.01
N LEU A 179 7.61 9.17 0.95
CA LEU A 179 8.41 7.93 0.94
C LEU A 179 9.54 7.96 1.97
N LYS A 180 10.21 9.11 2.13
CA LYS A 180 11.29 9.31 3.12
C LYS A 180 10.78 9.45 4.57
N ASN A 181 9.50 9.66 4.79
CA ASN A 181 8.93 9.91 6.12
C ASN A 181 7.70 9.03 6.40
N LEU A 182 7.73 7.76 5.98
CA LEU A 182 6.69 6.79 6.38
C LEU A 182 6.77 6.52 7.88
N GLY A 183 7.98 6.54 8.43
CA GLY A 183 8.26 6.26 9.82
C GLY A 183 8.59 4.80 10.08
N VAL A 184 9.60 4.58 10.92
CA VAL A 184 10.14 3.26 11.26
C VAL A 184 9.08 2.28 11.81
N THR A 185 7.99 2.78 12.38
CA THR A 185 6.91 1.96 12.96
C THR A 185 5.77 1.63 12.00
N THR A 186 5.85 2.06 10.73
CA THR A 186 4.77 1.85 9.74
C THR A 186 4.42 0.36 9.58
N LEU A 187 5.42 -0.52 9.62
CA LEU A 187 5.23 -1.97 9.48
C LEU A 187 4.82 -2.68 10.79
N LEU A 188 4.91 -2.03 11.96
CA LEU A 188 4.83 -2.67 13.28
C LEU A 188 3.57 -3.51 13.51
N PHE A 189 2.44 -3.10 12.92
CA PHE A 189 1.15 -3.77 13.06
C PHE A 189 0.66 -4.41 11.76
N MET A 190 1.48 -4.46 10.71
CA MET A 190 1.22 -5.25 9.53
C MET A 190 1.36 -6.75 9.85
N ARG A 191 0.67 -7.60 9.10
CA ARG A 191 0.66 -9.05 9.28
C ARG A 191 1.58 -9.76 8.30
N HIS A 192 1.75 -9.18 7.11
CA HIS A 192 2.44 -9.78 5.99
C HIS A 192 3.60 -8.93 5.50
N LEU A 193 3.40 -7.60 5.42
CA LEU A 193 4.46 -6.69 4.97
C LEU A 193 5.56 -6.58 6.02
N GLU A 194 6.77 -6.94 5.60
CA GLU A 194 8.01 -6.88 6.39
C GLU A 194 9.00 -5.88 5.80
N LEU A 195 8.85 -5.54 4.51
CA LEU A 195 9.78 -4.67 3.79
C LEU A 195 9.04 -3.64 2.92
N ILE A 196 9.42 -2.38 3.06
CA ILE A 196 9.09 -1.29 2.14
C ILE A 196 10.40 -0.75 1.60
N GLU A 197 10.61 -0.83 0.28
CA GLU A 197 11.74 -0.21 -0.40
C GLU A 197 11.28 1.02 -1.18
N TYR A 198 12.12 2.05 -1.25
CA TYR A 198 11.90 3.15 -2.18
C TYR A 198 13.18 3.55 -2.90
N GLU A 199 13.03 3.98 -4.15
CA GLU A 199 14.10 4.50 -4.98
C GLU A 199 13.61 5.76 -5.70
N ILE A 200 14.33 6.86 -5.54
CA ILE A 200 14.03 8.15 -6.17
C ILE A 200 15.03 8.35 -7.30
N LYS A 201 14.51 8.34 -8.54
CA LYS A 201 15.26 8.51 -9.81
C LYS A 201 14.96 9.86 -10.47
N ILE A 202 14.94 10.91 -9.67
CA ILE A 202 14.78 12.28 -10.17
C ILE A 202 16.15 12.90 -10.29
N PRO A 203 16.56 13.40 -11.50
CA PRO A 203 17.89 13.97 -11.71
C PRO A 203 18.25 15.06 -10.68
N GLY A 204 19.37 14.86 -9.96
CA GLY A 204 19.86 15.74 -8.90
C GLY A 204 19.15 15.61 -7.55
N LYS A 205 18.28 14.60 -7.39
CA LYS A 205 17.59 14.29 -6.13
C LYS A 205 17.53 12.77 -5.90
N GLU A 206 18.47 12.03 -6.48
CA GLU A 206 18.54 10.59 -6.34
C GLU A 206 18.70 10.19 -4.88
N ALA A 207 17.97 9.22 -4.43
CA ALA A 207 18.04 8.63 -3.09
C ALA A 207 17.38 7.24 -3.10
N SER A 208 17.77 6.42 -2.15
CA SER A 208 17.13 5.13 -1.90
C SER A 208 16.98 4.90 -0.41
N GLY A 209 16.05 4.04 -0.02
CA GLY A 209 15.92 3.66 1.38
C GLY A 209 14.93 2.52 1.56
N GLU A 210 14.88 2.06 2.79
CA GLU A 210 14.02 0.94 3.17
C GLU A 210 13.51 1.09 4.59
N TYR A 211 12.35 0.49 4.83
CA TYR A 211 11.78 0.23 6.14
C TYR A 211 11.66 -1.28 6.28
N LEU A 212 12.35 -1.84 7.25
CA LEU A 212 12.42 -3.28 7.49
C LEU A 212 11.85 -3.62 8.88
N LEU A 213 11.04 -4.65 8.94
CA LEU A 213 10.58 -5.25 10.18
C LEU A 213 11.17 -6.66 10.30
N ASP A 214 11.97 -6.89 11.33
CA ASP A 214 12.46 -8.20 11.71
C ASP A 214 11.71 -8.69 12.95
N ALA A 215 11.08 -9.85 12.88
CA ALA A 215 10.20 -10.37 13.91
C ALA A 215 10.65 -11.76 14.38
N GLU A 216 11.03 -11.87 15.66
CA GLU A 216 11.42 -13.10 16.31
C GLU A 216 10.34 -13.55 17.31
N PRO A 217 9.61 -14.65 17.07
CA PRO A 217 8.64 -15.17 18.02
C PRO A 217 9.31 -15.60 19.33
N ILE A 218 8.80 -15.13 20.46
CA ILE A 218 9.22 -15.57 21.80
C ILE A 218 8.31 -16.72 22.25
N ASN A 219 7.00 -16.58 22.00
CA ASN A 219 5.98 -17.60 22.25
C ASN A 219 4.72 -17.28 21.41
N ASP A 220 3.64 -18.06 21.57
CA ASP A 220 2.40 -17.95 20.78
C ASP A 220 1.73 -16.56 20.86
N HIS A 221 2.04 -15.76 21.88
CA HIS A 221 1.41 -14.46 22.11
C HIS A 221 2.40 -13.30 22.19
N CYS A 222 3.69 -13.56 22.04
CA CYS A 222 4.71 -12.56 22.26
C CYS A 222 5.81 -12.66 21.19
N THR A 223 6.11 -11.56 20.56
CA THR A 223 7.12 -11.44 19.50
C THR A 223 8.07 -10.30 19.82
N ARG A 224 9.37 -10.52 19.68
CA ARG A 224 10.35 -9.45 19.64
C ARG A 224 10.36 -8.88 18.22
N VAL A 225 10.31 -7.59 18.09
CA VAL A 225 10.28 -6.90 16.80
C VAL A 225 11.37 -5.85 16.76
N SER A 226 12.17 -5.87 15.70
CA SER A 226 13.12 -4.81 15.36
C SER A 226 12.63 -4.09 14.11
N ALA A 227 12.33 -2.81 14.24
CA ALA A 227 11.93 -1.95 13.14
C ALA A 227 13.13 -1.06 12.76
N ILE A 228 13.52 -1.09 11.51
CA ILE A 228 14.73 -0.45 10.99
C ILE A 228 14.35 0.47 9.84
N GLU A 229 14.87 1.68 9.84
CA GLU A 229 14.81 2.64 8.74
C GLU A 229 16.23 2.90 8.24
N SER A 230 16.44 2.80 6.95
CA SER A 230 17.73 3.05 6.31
C SER A 230 17.56 3.95 5.09
N GLU A 231 18.47 4.92 4.92
CA GLU A 231 18.59 5.76 3.72
C GLU A 231 20.02 5.65 3.18
N ASP A 232 20.15 5.43 1.86
CA ASP A 232 21.45 5.30 1.16
C ASP A 232 22.40 4.29 1.83
N ASP A 233 21.86 3.09 2.16
CA ASP A 233 22.58 1.98 2.84
C ASP A 233 23.10 2.30 4.25
N LYS A 234 22.60 3.36 4.88
CA LYS A 234 22.91 3.70 6.28
C LYS A 234 21.65 3.55 7.13
N THR A 235 21.80 2.89 8.28
CA THR A 235 20.74 2.83 9.26
C THR A 235 20.56 4.18 9.92
N ASP A 236 19.41 4.83 9.71
CA ASP A 236 19.09 6.14 10.29
C ASP A 236 18.38 5.99 11.62
N GLU A 237 17.44 5.05 11.72
CA GLU A 237 16.71 4.76 12.94
C GLU A 237 16.52 3.25 13.13
N SER A 238 16.61 2.79 14.37
CA SER A 238 16.30 1.42 14.75
C SER A 238 15.59 1.42 16.10
N LEU A 239 14.42 0.82 16.15
CA LEU A 239 13.61 0.67 17.36
C LEU A 239 13.32 -0.81 17.61
N SER A 240 13.39 -1.20 18.90
CA SER A 240 13.05 -2.55 19.33
C SER A 240 11.77 -2.54 20.16
N PHE A 241 10.93 -3.55 19.92
CA PHE A 241 9.65 -3.70 20.60
C PHE A 241 9.47 -5.12 21.12
N ILE A 242 8.66 -5.23 22.15
CA ILE A 242 7.97 -6.48 22.48
C ILE A 242 6.50 -6.29 22.12
N LYS A 243 6.03 -7.08 21.14
CA LYS A 243 4.65 -7.07 20.66
C LYS A 243 3.89 -8.26 21.28
N PHE A 244 2.76 -7.97 21.89
CA PHE A 244 1.83 -8.95 22.40
C PHE A 244 0.61 -8.99 21.49
N SER A 245 0.24 -10.21 21.06
CA SER A 245 -0.92 -10.46 20.22
C SER A 245 -1.91 -11.35 20.95
N MET A 246 -3.13 -10.86 21.13
CA MET A 246 -4.18 -11.63 21.79
C MET A 246 -5.38 -11.82 20.86
N PRO A 247 -5.82 -13.07 20.62
CA PRO A 247 -7.02 -13.31 19.86
C PRO A 247 -8.24 -12.76 20.61
N ILE A 248 -9.13 -12.08 19.88
CA ILE A 248 -10.44 -11.74 20.38
C ILE A 248 -11.35 -12.93 20.07
N ASP A 249 -11.95 -13.50 21.12
CA ASP A 249 -12.96 -14.55 20.95
C ASP A 249 -14.20 -13.94 20.31
N SER A 250 -14.24 -14.01 18.98
CA SER A 250 -15.45 -13.70 18.22
C SER A 250 -15.89 -14.95 17.50
N ARG A 251 -17.17 -15.30 17.61
CA ARG A 251 -17.79 -16.46 16.94
C ARG A 251 -17.71 -16.38 15.40
N VAL A 252 -17.18 -15.31 14.84
CA VAL A 252 -17.23 -15.00 13.40
C VAL A 252 -15.86 -14.72 12.79
N SER A 253 -14.83 -14.34 13.55
CA SER A 253 -13.49 -14.08 13.01
C SER A 253 -12.39 -14.19 14.06
N THR A 254 -11.22 -14.70 13.68
CA THR A 254 -9.97 -14.63 14.46
C THR A 254 -9.40 -13.22 14.35
N ARG A 255 -9.93 -12.27 15.10
CA ARG A 255 -9.32 -10.94 15.25
C ARG A 255 -8.30 -10.99 16.38
N THR A 256 -7.22 -10.24 16.23
CA THR A 256 -6.22 -10.04 17.27
C THR A 256 -6.19 -8.59 17.70
N ILE A 257 -5.91 -8.36 18.98
CA ILE A 257 -5.45 -7.06 19.48
C ILE A 257 -3.95 -7.18 19.66
N ASP A 258 -3.22 -6.27 19.05
CA ASP A 258 -1.78 -6.18 19.14
C ASP A 258 -1.41 -4.95 19.99
N VAL A 259 -0.50 -5.16 20.95
CA VAL A 259 0.05 -4.09 21.77
C VAL A 259 1.57 -4.21 21.74
N ALA A 260 2.25 -3.14 21.37
CA ALA A 260 3.70 -3.10 21.30
C ALA A 260 4.28 -2.13 22.34
N PHE A 261 5.32 -2.56 23.03
CA PHE A 261 6.06 -1.77 23.99
C PHE A 261 7.48 -1.58 23.50
N THR A 262 7.95 -0.35 23.44
CA THR A 262 9.34 -0.03 23.14
C THR A 262 10.25 -0.61 24.23
N VAL A 263 11.32 -1.24 23.81
CA VAL A 263 12.33 -1.81 24.70
C VAL A 263 13.73 -1.36 24.33
N ALA A 264 14.62 -1.32 25.31
CA ALA A 264 16.04 -1.20 25.09
C ALA A 264 16.75 -2.41 25.70
N THR A 265 17.75 -2.90 25.00
CA THR A 265 18.60 -4.00 25.47
C THR A 265 19.99 -3.42 25.77
N ASP A 266 20.46 -3.61 26.99
CA ASP A 266 21.79 -3.14 27.40
C ASP A 266 22.91 -4.07 26.87
N LYS A 267 24.17 -3.71 27.13
CA LYS A 267 25.35 -4.47 26.68
C LYS A 267 25.46 -5.87 27.31
N GLU A 268 24.73 -6.11 28.40
CA GLU A 268 24.68 -7.38 29.13
C GLU A 268 23.52 -8.26 28.64
N GLY A 269 22.74 -7.80 27.63
CA GLY A 269 21.60 -8.51 27.05
C GLY A 269 20.31 -8.37 27.85
N LYS A 270 20.26 -7.54 28.88
CA LYS A 270 19.06 -7.29 29.69
C LYS A 270 18.13 -6.33 28.98
N THR A 271 16.92 -6.79 28.70
CA THR A 271 15.85 -5.99 28.07
C THR A 271 15.04 -5.25 29.12
N THR A 272 14.83 -3.95 28.90
CA THR A 272 14.01 -3.09 29.78
C THR A 272 12.97 -2.35 28.95
N PHE A 273 11.74 -2.24 29.48
CA PHE A 273 10.69 -1.45 28.86
C PHE A 273 11.00 0.04 28.96
N GLN A 274 10.76 0.74 27.89
CA GLN A 274 10.96 2.19 27.81
C GLN A 274 9.62 2.90 27.81
N LYS A 275 9.58 4.10 28.40
CA LYS A 275 8.40 4.96 28.29
C LYS A 275 8.29 5.43 26.85
N ALA A 276 7.15 5.19 26.21
CA ALA A 276 6.87 5.73 24.88
C ALA A 276 6.92 7.27 24.93
N LYS A 277 7.65 7.89 24.02
CA LYS A 277 7.68 9.36 23.90
C LYS A 277 6.31 9.89 23.46
N ASN A 278 5.71 9.25 22.47
CA ASN A 278 4.40 9.57 21.94
C ASN A 278 3.61 8.26 21.79
N PRO A 279 2.82 7.84 22.78
CA PRO A 279 1.96 6.67 22.62
C PRO A 279 0.86 7.00 21.60
N TYR A 280 0.59 6.10 20.70
CA TYR A 280 -0.46 6.25 19.68
C TYR A 280 -1.28 4.96 19.55
N ILE A 281 -2.52 5.12 19.12
CA ILE A 281 -3.37 4.02 18.69
C ILE A 281 -3.15 3.88 17.19
N SER A 282 -2.93 2.66 16.73
CA SER A 282 -2.82 2.35 15.32
C SER A 282 -4.02 1.52 14.89
N VAL A 283 -4.64 1.92 13.81
CA VAL A 283 -5.57 1.08 13.06
C VAL A 283 -4.86 0.78 11.74
N TYR A 284 -3.92 -0.19 11.80
CA TYR A 284 -2.94 -0.56 10.79
C TYR A 284 -1.80 0.46 10.59
N PHE A 285 -2.12 1.75 10.49
CA PHE A 285 -1.15 2.83 10.43
C PHE A 285 -1.28 3.74 11.65
N PRO A 286 -0.19 4.44 12.04
CA PRO A 286 -0.26 5.43 13.10
C PRO A 286 -1.33 6.47 12.79
N THR A 287 -2.22 6.74 13.76
CA THR A 287 -3.20 7.82 13.63
C THR A 287 -2.51 9.17 13.85
N GLU A 288 -2.96 10.20 13.16
CA GLU A 288 -2.42 11.57 13.33
C GLU A 288 -2.86 12.22 14.66
N THR A 289 -3.78 11.59 15.39
CA THR A 289 -4.28 12.09 16.68
C THR A 289 -3.50 11.50 17.83
N GLU A 290 -2.85 12.36 18.62
CA GLU A 290 -2.34 12.00 19.94
C GLU A 290 -3.52 11.56 20.83
N SER A 291 -3.35 10.44 21.51
CA SER A 291 -4.33 9.90 22.46
C SER A 291 -4.23 10.58 23.82
#